data_79af21bfe00e587f92095f6d61be3712
#
_entry.id   79af21bfe00e587f92095f6d61be3712
#
_cell.length_a   1.000
_cell.length_b   1.000
_cell.length_c   1.000
_cell.angle_alpha   90.00
_cell.angle_beta   90.00
_cell.angle_gamma   90.00
#
_symmetry.space_group_name_H-M   'P 1'
#
loop_
_entity.id
_entity.type
_entity.pdbx_description
1 polymer ?
#
loop_
_entity_poly.entity_id
_entity_poly.type
_entity_poly.pdbx_seq_one_letter_code
_entity_poly.pdbx_strand_id
1 'polypeptide(L)'
;MDFTDRVKAHAKRVVELKDHATTEEATKTGLIMPFLRVLGYDTSDPRVVIPEFCADFGEKKACKVDYAIKRGDDILIIVEAKKVGAALDGSKEGQLQQYFQSLLPVKIAILTDGVIYKYYTDLENPNVMDKKPFMVFDFMEMEEALIPELKKLCCDCFDLGTALYAAQELKYLGALRKAVAVEMEKPSDETVRLFASMVYDGRLTSNVVETFRERVRIAFEHHINEVINARLQSAMHPSSYPGKQAEEAALPESAQSLSREERIVTTEEEIEGYHIVKAIMRKVVAPERVVMRDTISYCGVLLDDNNRKPICRLHFNSPSVKYLETFDLNRSGTKHRIEDLNDIFKHADALRAVIGAYERE
;
A
#
# COMPACT_ATOMS: atom_id res chain seq x y z
N MET A 1 -5.64 -22.90 6.26
CA MET A 1 -6.44 -21.72 6.64
C MET A 1 -5.62 -20.50 6.27
N ASP A 2 -6.12 -19.69 5.36
CA ASP A 2 -5.44 -18.48 4.92
C ASP A 2 -5.38 -17.44 6.05
N PHE A 3 -4.50 -16.42 5.91
CA PHE A 3 -4.38 -15.35 6.91
C PHE A 3 -5.70 -14.61 7.12
N THR A 4 -6.41 -14.29 6.02
CA THR A 4 -7.73 -13.66 6.06
C THR A 4 -8.75 -14.47 6.86
N ASP A 5 -8.76 -15.80 6.67
CA ASP A 5 -9.64 -16.69 7.41
C ASP A 5 -9.34 -16.68 8.92
N ARG A 6 -8.03 -16.63 9.28
CA ARG A 6 -7.59 -16.57 10.69
C ARG A 6 -8.03 -15.27 11.34
N VAL A 7 -7.91 -14.12 10.62
CA VAL A 7 -8.38 -12.82 11.10
C VAL A 7 -9.90 -12.83 11.29
N LYS A 8 -10.65 -13.35 10.31
CA LYS A 8 -12.11 -13.49 10.41
C LYS A 8 -12.55 -14.42 11.54
N ALA A 9 -11.83 -15.52 11.76
CA ALA A 9 -12.09 -16.41 12.89
C ALA A 9 -11.83 -15.70 14.24
N HIS A 10 -10.78 -14.87 14.31
CA HIS A 10 -10.52 -14.07 15.51
C HIS A 10 -11.60 -13.01 15.73
N ALA A 11 -12.10 -12.36 14.67
CA ALA A 11 -13.22 -11.42 14.77
C ALA A 11 -14.47 -12.07 15.42
N LYS A 12 -14.81 -13.30 15.01
CA LYS A 12 -15.90 -14.06 15.66
C LYS A 12 -15.63 -14.29 17.14
N ARG A 13 -14.38 -14.66 17.49
CA ARG A 13 -13.96 -14.82 18.88
C ARG A 13 -14.12 -13.52 19.68
N VAL A 14 -13.76 -12.37 19.11
CA VAL A 14 -13.92 -11.05 19.75
C VAL A 14 -15.41 -10.80 20.05
N VAL A 15 -16.31 -11.03 19.09
CA VAL A 15 -17.75 -10.87 19.27
C VAL A 15 -18.27 -11.73 20.42
N GLU A 16 -17.80 -12.99 20.51
CA GLU A 16 -18.27 -13.95 21.54
C GLU A 16 -17.73 -13.60 22.95
N LEU A 17 -16.51 -13.08 23.05
CA LEU A 17 -15.83 -12.97 24.33
C LEU A 17 -15.72 -11.55 24.90
N LYS A 18 -15.94 -10.50 24.11
CA LYS A 18 -15.78 -9.11 24.54
C LYS A 18 -16.58 -8.76 25.81
N ASP A 19 -17.81 -9.25 25.93
CA ASP A 19 -18.68 -8.97 27.08
C ASP A 19 -18.29 -9.78 28.33
N HIS A 20 -17.49 -10.83 28.16
CA HIS A 20 -16.93 -11.66 29.23
C HIS A 20 -15.55 -11.21 29.71
N ALA A 21 -14.81 -10.44 28.89
CA ALA A 21 -13.49 -9.90 29.21
C ALA A 21 -13.59 -8.65 30.10
N THR A 22 -14.08 -8.83 31.33
CA THR A 22 -14.40 -7.73 32.25
C THR A 22 -13.20 -7.11 32.96
N THR A 23 -12.01 -7.70 32.83
CA THR A 23 -10.76 -7.20 33.39
C THR A 23 -9.70 -7.06 32.29
N GLU A 24 -8.66 -6.26 32.56
CA GLU A 24 -7.53 -6.11 31.63
C GLU A 24 -6.83 -7.46 31.39
N GLU A 25 -6.64 -8.26 32.45
CA GLU A 25 -6.01 -9.57 32.32
C GLU A 25 -6.88 -10.57 31.51
N ALA A 26 -8.20 -10.52 31.68
CA ALA A 26 -9.11 -11.31 30.85
C ALA A 26 -9.08 -10.86 29.38
N THR A 27 -8.91 -9.55 29.13
CA THR A 27 -8.72 -9.00 27.77
C THR A 27 -7.41 -9.49 27.17
N LYS A 28 -6.30 -9.44 27.91
CA LYS A 28 -4.99 -9.92 27.48
C LYS A 28 -5.04 -11.39 27.08
N THR A 29 -5.55 -12.24 27.97
CA THR A 29 -5.57 -13.70 27.76
C THR A 29 -6.63 -14.14 26.74
N GLY A 30 -7.80 -13.52 26.75
CA GLY A 30 -8.96 -13.90 25.92
C GLY A 30 -8.88 -13.39 24.50
N LEU A 31 -8.36 -12.19 24.28
CA LEU A 31 -8.42 -11.47 23.00
C LEU A 31 -7.03 -11.12 22.45
N ILE A 32 -6.17 -10.48 23.24
CA ILE A 32 -4.91 -9.91 22.70
C ILE A 32 -3.88 -11.00 22.40
N MET A 33 -3.59 -11.90 23.34
CA MET A 33 -2.65 -13.00 23.08
C MET A 33 -3.09 -13.92 21.93
N PRO A 34 -4.37 -14.31 21.81
CA PRO A 34 -4.85 -15.04 20.63
C PRO A 34 -4.65 -14.26 19.32
N PHE A 35 -4.83 -12.94 19.32
CA PHE A 35 -4.59 -12.15 18.11
C PHE A 35 -3.09 -12.08 17.75
N LEU A 36 -2.20 -11.92 18.72
CA LEU A 36 -0.75 -11.99 18.47
C LEU A 36 -0.35 -13.35 17.86
N ARG A 37 -1.02 -14.45 18.25
CA ARG A 37 -0.83 -15.77 17.60
C ARG A 37 -1.37 -15.80 16.18
N VAL A 38 -2.47 -15.11 15.88
CA VAL A 38 -2.95 -14.95 14.49
C VAL A 38 -1.91 -14.25 13.63
N LEU A 39 -1.19 -13.26 14.19
CA LEU A 39 -0.06 -12.61 13.54
C LEU A 39 1.22 -13.49 13.49
N GLY A 40 1.19 -14.69 14.05
CA GLY A 40 2.30 -15.64 14.00
C GLY A 40 3.32 -15.50 15.13
N TYR A 41 3.07 -14.65 16.14
CA TYR A 41 3.95 -14.53 17.29
C TYR A 41 3.62 -15.59 18.34
N ASP A 42 4.63 -16.37 18.76
CA ASP A 42 4.45 -17.33 19.85
C ASP A 42 4.42 -16.61 21.19
N THR A 43 3.20 -16.43 21.70
CA THR A 43 2.97 -15.76 23.00
C THR A 43 3.36 -16.61 24.21
N SER A 44 3.74 -17.86 24.03
CA SER A 44 4.25 -18.75 25.07
C SER A 44 5.79 -18.76 25.14
N ASP A 45 6.47 -18.21 24.13
CA ASP A 45 7.93 -18.08 24.11
C ASP A 45 8.35 -16.65 24.54
N PRO A 46 8.91 -16.47 25.75
CA PRO A 46 9.35 -15.16 26.22
C PRO A 46 10.57 -14.60 25.47
N ARG A 47 11.18 -15.38 24.56
CA ARG A 47 12.22 -14.88 23.65
C ARG A 47 11.62 -14.13 22.47
N VAL A 48 10.32 -14.34 22.18
CA VAL A 48 9.58 -13.73 21.07
C VAL A 48 8.63 -12.64 21.61
N VAL A 49 7.81 -12.99 22.60
CA VAL A 49 6.86 -12.06 23.24
C VAL A 49 7.18 -11.96 24.72
N ILE A 50 7.76 -10.85 25.13
CA ILE A 50 8.15 -10.60 26.52
C ILE A 50 6.97 -9.92 27.23
N PRO A 51 6.31 -10.60 28.18
CA PRO A 51 5.25 -9.98 28.97
C PRO A 51 5.85 -9.03 29.99
N GLU A 52 5.08 -7.99 30.33
CA GLU A 52 5.42 -7.05 31.41
C GLU A 52 6.84 -6.47 31.28
N PHE A 53 7.23 -6.13 30.05
CA PHE A 53 8.57 -5.65 29.75
C PHE A 53 8.85 -4.30 30.44
N CYS A 54 9.93 -4.25 31.21
CA CYS A 54 10.44 -3.04 31.84
C CYS A 54 11.76 -2.66 31.16
N ALA A 55 11.84 -1.46 30.59
CA ALA A 55 13.12 -0.92 30.17
C ALA A 55 13.81 -0.21 31.34
N ASP A 56 15.11 -0.47 31.54
CA ASP A 56 15.92 0.18 32.54
C ASP A 56 16.29 1.60 32.09
N PHE A 57 15.73 2.61 32.75
CA PHE A 57 15.96 4.02 32.43
C PHE A 57 16.74 4.75 33.55
N GLY A 58 17.61 4.07 34.24
CA GLY A 58 18.41 4.65 35.36
C GLY A 58 17.51 5.07 36.54
N GLU A 59 17.69 6.28 37.05
CA GLU A 59 17.01 6.74 38.29
C GLU A 59 15.50 7.01 38.18
N LYS A 60 14.89 6.96 36.98
CA LYS A 60 13.45 7.12 36.81
C LYS A 60 12.74 5.80 36.99
N LYS A 61 11.58 5.81 37.70
CA LYS A 61 10.71 4.64 37.86
C LYS A 61 10.58 3.89 36.54
N ALA A 62 10.95 2.61 36.57
CA ALA A 62 10.80 1.71 35.42
C ALA A 62 9.35 1.77 34.95
N CYS A 63 9.14 2.34 33.78
CA CYS A 63 7.87 2.19 33.09
C CYS A 63 7.73 0.74 32.64
N LYS A 64 6.53 0.22 32.47
CA LYS A 64 6.24 -1.16 32.12
C LYS A 64 5.24 -1.17 30.95
N VAL A 65 5.56 -1.87 29.87
CA VAL A 65 4.59 -2.17 28.80
C VAL A 65 4.10 -3.60 28.93
N ASP A 66 2.87 -3.84 28.52
CA ASP A 66 2.25 -5.17 28.69
C ASP A 66 2.95 -6.25 27.89
N TYR A 67 3.35 -5.95 26.64
CA TYR A 67 4.13 -6.86 25.82
C TYR A 67 5.17 -6.11 25.00
N ALA A 68 6.37 -6.70 24.88
CA ALA A 68 7.38 -6.33 23.91
C ALA A 68 7.62 -7.50 22.96
N ILE A 69 7.56 -7.26 21.66
CA ILE A 69 7.78 -8.27 20.62
C ILE A 69 9.19 -8.09 20.11
N LYS A 70 9.98 -9.17 20.27
CA LYS A 70 11.39 -9.23 19.91
C LYS A 70 11.59 -9.94 18.58
N ARG A 71 12.52 -9.42 17.78
CA ARG A 71 12.99 -10.08 16.58
C ARG A 71 14.53 -10.04 16.56
N GLY A 72 15.16 -11.20 16.60
CA GLY A 72 16.59 -11.28 16.87
C GLY A 72 16.89 -10.72 18.26
N ASP A 73 17.78 -9.73 18.34
CA ASP A 73 18.13 -9.07 19.59
C ASP A 73 17.35 -7.77 19.84
N ASP A 74 16.62 -7.27 18.87
CA ASP A 74 15.91 -5.99 18.94
C ASP A 74 14.44 -6.14 19.30
N ILE A 75 13.94 -5.22 20.14
CA ILE A 75 12.52 -5.04 20.40
C ILE A 75 11.98 -4.08 19.34
N LEU A 76 11.14 -4.59 18.44
CA LEU A 76 10.62 -3.80 17.30
C LEU A 76 9.20 -3.31 17.52
N ILE A 77 8.39 -4.05 18.30
CA ILE A 77 6.99 -3.73 18.54
C ILE A 77 6.73 -3.74 20.03
N ILE A 78 6.01 -2.74 20.55
CA ILE A 78 5.50 -2.72 21.91
C ILE A 78 3.98 -2.67 21.89
N VAL A 79 3.36 -3.31 22.88
CA VAL A 79 1.90 -3.40 23.00
C VAL A 79 1.48 -2.98 24.38
N GLU A 80 0.57 -2.03 24.44
CA GLU A 80 -0.11 -1.61 25.67
C GLU A 80 -1.57 -2.06 25.59
N ALA A 81 -1.97 -2.86 26.54
CA ALA A 81 -3.30 -3.44 26.65
C ALA A 81 -4.17 -2.62 27.60
N LYS A 82 -5.46 -2.60 27.31
CA LYS A 82 -6.48 -2.03 28.19
C LYS A 82 -7.67 -2.98 28.28
N LYS A 83 -8.47 -2.80 29.32
CA LYS A 83 -9.76 -3.50 29.46
C LYS A 83 -10.65 -3.19 28.26
N VAL A 84 -11.43 -4.16 27.78
CA VAL A 84 -12.45 -3.97 26.75
C VAL A 84 -13.34 -2.75 27.06
N GLY A 85 -13.55 -1.91 26.05
CA GLY A 85 -14.35 -0.69 26.13
C GLY A 85 -13.67 0.48 26.88
N ALA A 86 -12.41 0.35 27.26
CA ALA A 86 -11.67 1.47 27.81
C ALA A 86 -11.36 2.51 26.73
N ALA A 87 -11.40 3.80 27.07
CA ALA A 87 -10.99 4.84 26.14
C ALA A 87 -9.51 4.66 25.77
N LEU A 88 -9.22 4.60 24.47
CA LEU A 88 -7.87 4.51 23.90
C LEU A 88 -7.43 5.91 23.46
N ASP A 89 -7.18 6.81 24.43
CA ASP A 89 -6.90 8.24 24.20
C ASP A 89 -5.64 8.74 24.91
N GLY A 90 -5.28 10.01 24.67
CA GLY A 90 -4.01 10.66 24.96
C GLY A 90 -3.38 10.49 26.35
N SER A 91 -4.12 10.19 27.42
CA SER A 91 -3.51 9.93 28.75
C SER A 91 -2.80 8.57 28.80
N LYS A 92 -3.26 7.61 28.00
CA LYS A 92 -2.72 6.25 27.90
C LYS A 92 -1.69 6.11 26.80
N GLU A 93 -1.81 6.97 25.76
CA GLU A 93 -0.77 7.17 24.75
C GLU A 93 0.53 7.70 25.34
N GLY A 94 0.46 8.53 26.39
CA GLY A 94 1.63 9.13 27.03
C GLY A 94 2.61 8.12 27.66
N GLN A 95 2.11 7.01 28.20
CA GLN A 95 2.93 5.93 28.74
C GLN A 95 3.63 5.20 27.58
N LEU A 96 2.90 4.83 26.55
CA LEU A 96 3.42 4.19 25.36
C LEU A 96 4.44 5.08 24.63
N GLN A 97 4.19 6.40 24.59
CA GLN A 97 5.08 7.40 24.01
C GLN A 97 6.43 7.49 24.73
N GLN A 98 6.44 7.41 26.08
CA GLN A 98 7.67 7.40 26.85
C GLN A 98 8.54 6.19 26.52
N TYR A 99 7.93 5.01 26.38
CA TYR A 99 8.63 3.79 25.96
C TYR A 99 9.20 3.90 24.57
N PHE A 100 8.41 4.39 23.63
CA PHE A 100 8.82 4.55 22.25
C PHE A 100 10.05 5.45 22.10
N GLN A 101 10.10 6.54 22.86
CA GLN A 101 11.23 7.46 22.86
C GLN A 101 12.49 6.89 23.52
N SER A 102 12.32 5.98 24.44
CA SER A 102 13.42 5.47 25.28
C SER A 102 14.05 4.20 24.71
N LEU A 103 13.33 3.46 23.86
CA LEU A 103 13.79 2.22 23.23
C LEU A 103 14.07 2.49 21.75
N LEU A 104 15.30 2.84 21.42
CA LEU A 104 15.72 3.20 20.05
C LEU A 104 15.34 2.19 18.96
N PRO A 105 15.36 0.85 19.19
CA PRO A 105 14.95 -0.12 18.16
C PRO A 105 13.45 -0.18 17.90
N VAL A 106 12.60 0.29 18.85
CA VAL A 106 11.14 0.24 18.69
C VAL A 106 10.69 1.15 17.57
N LYS A 107 9.91 0.58 16.66
CA LYS A 107 9.38 1.29 15.49
C LYS A 107 7.86 1.21 15.37
N ILE A 108 7.22 0.29 16.07
CA ILE A 108 5.78 0.15 16.08
C ILE A 108 5.29 0.05 17.52
N ALA A 109 4.29 0.86 17.84
CA ALA A 109 3.57 0.80 19.11
C ALA A 109 2.10 0.48 18.86
N ILE A 110 1.54 -0.42 19.67
CA ILE A 110 0.14 -0.85 19.57
C ILE A 110 -0.56 -0.52 20.87
N LEU A 111 -1.65 0.25 20.80
CA LEU A 111 -2.57 0.48 21.90
C LEU A 111 -3.87 -0.24 21.61
N THR A 112 -4.33 -1.09 22.52
CA THR A 112 -5.51 -1.93 22.27
C THR A 112 -6.33 -2.23 23.51
N ASP A 113 -7.62 -2.39 23.31
CA ASP A 113 -8.54 -3.00 24.28
C ASP A 113 -9.00 -4.41 23.88
N GLY A 114 -8.29 -5.01 22.91
CA GLY A 114 -8.62 -6.33 22.40
C GLY A 114 -9.71 -6.34 21.34
N VAL A 115 -10.47 -5.25 21.16
CA VAL A 115 -11.48 -5.04 20.12
C VAL A 115 -10.94 -4.08 19.07
N ILE A 116 -10.41 -2.96 19.53
CA ILE A 116 -9.81 -1.91 18.69
C ILE A 116 -8.29 -1.95 18.87
N TYR A 117 -7.56 -1.91 17.77
CA TYR A 117 -6.11 -1.84 17.72
C TYR A 117 -5.68 -0.56 17.03
N LYS A 118 -4.97 0.31 17.73
CA LYS A 118 -4.37 1.54 17.20
C LYS A 118 -2.87 1.33 17.04
N TYR A 119 -2.38 1.52 15.82
CA TYR A 119 -0.99 1.32 15.46
C TYR A 119 -0.30 2.66 15.26
N TYR A 120 0.83 2.86 15.94
CA TYR A 120 1.63 4.09 15.93
C TYR A 120 3.05 3.80 15.47
N THR A 121 3.70 4.82 14.90
CA THR A 121 5.11 4.80 14.51
C THR A 121 5.69 6.22 14.60
N ASP A 122 6.91 6.44 14.09
CA ASP A 122 7.68 7.69 14.16
C ASP A 122 7.90 8.33 12.77
N LEU A 123 6.82 8.52 11.99
CA LEU A 123 6.90 9.08 10.63
C LEU A 123 7.22 10.59 10.62
N GLU A 124 6.74 11.35 11.61
CA GLU A 124 6.92 12.80 11.65
C GLU A 124 8.31 13.19 12.20
N ASN A 125 8.74 12.53 13.26
CA ASN A 125 10.03 12.80 13.90
C ASN A 125 10.67 11.48 14.34
N PRO A 126 11.92 11.19 13.97
CA PRO A 126 12.59 9.95 14.34
C PRO A 126 12.59 9.70 15.85
N ASN A 127 12.23 8.51 16.28
CA ASN A 127 12.12 8.05 17.66
C ASN A 127 11.12 8.85 18.53
N VAL A 128 10.19 9.56 17.92
CA VAL A 128 9.07 10.21 18.60
C VAL A 128 7.77 9.63 18.04
N MET A 129 7.03 8.90 18.88
CA MET A 129 5.75 8.34 18.47
C MET A 129 4.80 9.44 17.98
N ASP A 130 4.22 9.25 16.80
CA ASP A 130 3.25 10.15 16.22
C ASP A 130 2.00 10.28 17.09
N LYS A 131 1.39 11.46 17.11
CA LYS A 131 0.16 11.71 17.88
C LYS A 131 -1.06 10.99 17.33
N LYS A 132 -1.07 10.68 16.02
CA LYS A 132 -2.18 9.98 15.37
C LYS A 132 -1.72 8.59 14.95
N PRO A 133 -2.54 7.55 15.18
CA PRO A 133 -2.23 6.23 14.67
C PRO A 133 -2.22 6.25 13.13
N PHE A 134 -1.30 5.50 12.54
CA PHE A 134 -1.27 5.32 11.09
C PHE A 134 -2.35 4.33 10.62
N MET A 135 -2.77 3.41 11.50
CA MET A 135 -3.82 2.43 11.24
C MET A 135 -4.66 2.23 12.50
N VAL A 136 -5.97 2.13 12.31
CA VAL A 136 -6.92 1.69 13.34
C VAL A 136 -7.63 0.47 12.79
N PHE A 137 -7.56 -0.66 13.49
CA PHE A 137 -8.24 -1.88 13.13
C PHE A 137 -9.29 -2.22 14.18
N ASP A 138 -10.57 -2.18 13.79
CA ASP A 138 -11.70 -2.49 14.65
C ASP A 138 -12.29 -3.85 14.23
N PHE A 139 -12.30 -4.81 15.16
CA PHE A 139 -12.87 -6.13 14.90
C PHE A 139 -14.40 -6.15 14.83
N MET A 140 -15.07 -5.10 15.31
CA MET A 140 -16.53 -4.96 15.21
C MET A 140 -16.96 -4.34 13.88
N GLU A 141 -16.11 -3.45 13.32
CA GLU A 141 -16.32 -2.77 12.05
C GLU A 141 -15.15 -3.07 11.10
N MET A 142 -14.91 -4.35 10.84
CA MET A 142 -13.74 -4.81 10.14
C MET A 142 -13.71 -4.36 8.66
N GLU A 143 -12.76 -3.50 8.33
CA GLU A 143 -12.44 -3.13 6.96
C GLU A 143 -11.54 -4.20 6.32
N GLU A 144 -12.06 -5.02 5.41
CA GLU A 144 -11.28 -6.08 4.73
C GLU A 144 -10.06 -5.53 3.98
N ALA A 145 -10.12 -4.28 3.52
CA ALA A 145 -9.01 -3.59 2.86
C ALA A 145 -7.77 -3.41 3.76
N LEU A 146 -7.92 -3.47 5.10
CA LEU A 146 -6.81 -3.38 6.05
C LEU A 146 -6.16 -4.75 6.38
N ILE A 147 -6.76 -5.87 5.98
CA ILE A 147 -6.20 -7.21 6.26
C ILE A 147 -4.82 -7.41 5.60
N PRO A 148 -4.59 -7.00 4.33
CA PRO A 148 -3.26 -7.05 3.74
C PRO A 148 -2.20 -6.23 4.50
N GLU A 149 -2.60 -5.11 5.10
CA GLU A 149 -1.71 -4.26 5.90
C GLU A 149 -1.35 -4.92 7.23
N LEU A 150 -2.32 -5.56 7.90
CA LEU A 150 -2.06 -6.40 9.08
C LEU A 150 -1.09 -7.54 8.76
N LYS A 151 -1.17 -8.13 7.57
CA LYS A 151 -0.28 -9.22 7.14
C LYS A 151 1.18 -8.78 7.10
N LYS A 152 1.47 -7.51 6.80
CA LYS A 152 2.84 -6.95 6.83
C LYS A 152 3.43 -6.91 8.24
N LEU A 153 2.59 -6.99 9.27
CA LEU A 153 2.99 -7.04 10.68
C LEU A 153 3.10 -8.48 11.22
N CYS A 154 2.88 -9.52 10.39
CA CYS A 154 3.03 -10.92 10.77
C CYS A 154 4.50 -11.29 10.98
N CYS A 155 4.76 -12.18 11.95
CA CYS A 155 6.10 -12.64 12.30
C CYS A 155 6.90 -13.12 11.08
N ASP A 156 6.29 -13.92 10.22
CA ASP A 156 6.94 -14.51 9.04
C ASP A 156 7.19 -13.51 7.90
N CYS A 157 6.38 -12.45 7.82
CA CYS A 157 6.39 -11.48 6.73
C CYS A 157 6.90 -10.10 7.17
N PHE A 158 7.20 -9.92 8.45
CA PHE A 158 7.57 -8.61 8.99
C PHE A 158 8.89 -8.14 8.40
N ASP A 159 8.81 -7.10 7.61
CA ASP A 159 9.95 -6.29 7.18
C ASP A 159 9.71 -4.84 7.60
N LEU A 160 10.64 -4.28 8.34
CA LEU A 160 10.47 -2.96 8.93
C LEU A 160 10.29 -1.87 7.87
N GLY A 161 11.06 -1.92 6.79
CA GLY A 161 10.97 -0.96 5.68
C GLY A 161 9.58 -0.99 5.02
N THR A 162 9.10 -2.19 4.70
CA THR A 162 7.76 -2.40 4.12
C THR A 162 6.65 -1.97 5.09
N ALA A 163 6.80 -2.24 6.39
CA ALA A 163 5.81 -1.85 7.40
C ALA A 163 5.74 -0.32 7.56
N LEU A 164 6.90 0.37 7.58
CA LEU A 164 6.95 1.83 7.68
C LEU A 164 6.44 2.52 6.42
N TYR A 165 6.76 2.00 5.23
CA TYR A 165 6.20 2.50 3.98
C TYR A 165 4.67 2.36 3.95
N ALA A 166 4.15 1.20 4.33
CA ALA A 166 2.70 0.98 4.44
C ALA A 166 2.06 1.92 5.47
N ALA A 167 2.72 2.17 6.60
CA ALA A 167 2.27 3.12 7.61
C ALA A 167 2.16 4.55 7.04
N GLN A 168 3.15 4.97 6.26
CA GLN A 168 3.15 6.28 5.61
C GLN A 168 1.99 6.41 4.61
N GLU A 169 1.81 5.42 3.74
CA GLU A 169 0.70 5.38 2.78
C GLU A 169 -0.67 5.41 3.48
N LEU A 170 -0.89 4.56 4.49
CA LEU A 170 -2.15 4.52 5.22
C LEU A 170 -2.47 5.85 5.91
N LYS A 171 -1.47 6.46 6.55
CA LYS A 171 -1.62 7.74 7.26
C LYS A 171 -2.04 8.86 6.31
N TYR A 172 -1.31 9.04 5.22
CA TYR A 172 -1.55 10.14 4.30
C TYR A 172 -2.71 9.86 3.35
N LEU A 173 -2.79 8.67 2.77
CA LEU A 173 -3.88 8.31 1.86
C LEU A 173 -5.24 8.31 2.57
N GLY A 174 -5.30 7.78 3.80
CA GLY A 174 -6.52 7.82 4.61
C GLY A 174 -6.96 9.25 4.94
N ALA A 175 -6.03 10.14 5.28
CA ALA A 175 -6.31 11.55 5.52
C ALA A 175 -6.76 12.29 4.24
N LEU A 176 -6.08 12.03 3.12
CA LEU A 176 -6.42 12.60 1.82
C LEU A 176 -7.80 12.14 1.35
N ARG A 177 -8.14 10.87 1.48
CA ARG A 177 -9.48 10.36 1.13
C ARG A 177 -10.58 11.05 1.93
N LYS A 178 -10.38 11.27 3.24
CA LYS A 178 -11.33 12.02 4.06
C LYS A 178 -11.43 13.48 3.63
N ALA A 179 -10.31 14.13 3.36
CA ALA A 179 -10.29 15.51 2.87
C ALA A 179 -11.01 15.64 1.52
N VAL A 180 -10.74 14.72 0.59
CA VAL A 180 -11.43 14.66 -0.72
C VAL A 180 -12.94 14.50 -0.53
N ALA A 181 -13.37 13.57 0.35
CA ALA A 181 -14.81 13.36 0.60
C ALA A 181 -15.50 14.64 1.12
N VAL A 182 -14.85 15.35 2.05
CA VAL A 182 -15.36 16.64 2.57
C VAL A 182 -15.46 17.70 1.47
N GLU A 183 -14.41 17.83 0.65
CA GLU A 183 -14.39 18.78 -0.46
C GLU A 183 -15.43 18.45 -1.55
N MET A 184 -15.69 17.16 -1.79
CA MET A 184 -16.71 16.73 -2.75
C MET A 184 -18.13 17.04 -2.26
N GLU A 185 -18.38 16.88 -0.95
CA GLU A 185 -19.69 17.19 -0.35
C GLU A 185 -19.91 18.71 -0.21
N LYS A 186 -18.89 19.43 0.27
CA LYS A 186 -18.94 20.87 0.50
C LYS A 186 -17.61 21.51 0.10
N PRO A 187 -17.46 21.90 -1.20
CA PRO A 187 -16.22 22.51 -1.69
C PRO A 187 -15.85 23.78 -0.93
N SER A 188 -14.59 23.86 -0.47
CA SER A 188 -14.03 25.07 0.14
C SER A 188 -13.84 26.18 -0.89
N ASP A 189 -13.64 27.43 -0.43
CA ASP A 189 -13.40 28.58 -1.32
C ASP A 189 -12.14 28.32 -2.18
N GLU A 190 -11.12 27.71 -1.63
CA GLU A 190 -9.88 27.36 -2.31
C GLU A 190 -10.15 26.37 -3.45
N THR A 191 -10.89 25.29 -3.17
CA THR A 191 -11.27 24.27 -4.17
C THR A 191 -12.13 24.88 -5.26
N VAL A 192 -13.12 25.72 -4.90
CA VAL A 192 -13.96 26.41 -5.88
C VAL A 192 -13.14 27.34 -6.76
N ARG A 193 -12.22 28.11 -6.18
CA ARG A 193 -11.34 29.02 -6.95
C ARG A 193 -10.43 28.23 -7.90
N LEU A 194 -9.88 27.11 -7.44
CA LEU A 194 -9.04 26.24 -8.27
C LEU A 194 -9.80 25.80 -9.52
N PHE A 195 -10.96 25.16 -9.37
CA PHE A 195 -11.74 24.68 -10.52
C PHE A 195 -12.33 25.80 -11.37
N ALA A 196 -12.83 26.89 -10.74
CA ALA A 196 -13.37 28.04 -11.47
C ALA A 196 -12.29 28.71 -12.32
N SER A 197 -11.03 28.79 -11.87
CA SER A 197 -9.95 29.42 -12.64
C SER A 197 -9.60 28.63 -13.91
N MET A 198 -9.95 27.36 -13.99
CA MET A 198 -9.71 26.53 -15.18
C MET A 198 -10.74 26.76 -16.30
N VAL A 199 -11.91 27.34 -15.97
CA VAL A 199 -13.06 27.44 -16.89
C VAL A 199 -13.63 28.83 -17.01
N TYR A 200 -13.12 29.79 -16.23
CA TYR A 200 -13.62 31.18 -16.18
C TYR A 200 -12.49 32.19 -16.21
N ASP A 201 -12.41 32.95 -17.29
CA ASP A 201 -11.33 33.93 -17.52
C ASP A 201 -11.53 35.26 -16.76
N GLY A 202 -12.67 35.42 -16.10
CA GLY A 202 -13.00 36.64 -15.37
C GLY A 202 -12.44 36.69 -13.94
N ARG A 203 -12.56 37.85 -13.28
CA ARG A 203 -12.10 37.99 -11.90
C ARG A 203 -12.97 37.19 -10.93
N LEU A 204 -12.35 36.30 -10.14
CA LEU A 204 -13.01 35.49 -9.13
C LEU A 204 -13.36 36.29 -7.87
N THR A 205 -14.45 37.05 -7.93
CA THR A 205 -15.02 37.74 -6.77
C THR A 205 -15.78 36.79 -5.86
N SER A 206 -16.07 37.18 -4.61
CA SER A 206 -16.82 36.33 -3.67
C SER A 206 -18.15 35.85 -4.22
N ASN A 207 -18.89 36.71 -4.94
CA ASN A 207 -20.15 36.31 -5.57
C ASN A 207 -19.97 35.28 -6.70
N VAL A 208 -18.89 35.40 -7.47
CA VAL A 208 -18.56 34.43 -8.51
C VAL A 208 -18.19 33.11 -7.87
N VAL A 209 -17.35 33.10 -6.82
CA VAL A 209 -16.99 31.91 -6.08
C VAL A 209 -18.24 31.21 -5.55
N GLU A 210 -19.16 31.92 -4.92
CA GLU A 210 -20.40 31.32 -4.40
C GLU A 210 -21.27 30.71 -5.53
N THR A 211 -21.35 31.42 -6.68
CA THR A 211 -22.05 30.86 -7.85
C THR A 211 -21.41 29.63 -8.42
N PHE A 212 -20.08 29.49 -8.34
CA PHE A 212 -19.36 28.34 -8.82
C PHE A 212 -19.36 27.16 -7.82
N ARG A 213 -19.56 27.42 -6.53
CA ARG A 213 -19.56 26.38 -5.48
C ARG A 213 -20.53 25.24 -5.81
N GLU A 214 -21.77 25.60 -6.11
CA GLU A 214 -22.78 24.59 -6.44
C GLU A 214 -22.47 23.87 -7.77
N ARG A 215 -21.90 24.58 -8.75
CA ARG A 215 -21.48 23.96 -10.03
C ARG A 215 -20.34 22.97 -9.84
N VAL A 216 -19.36 23.28 -8.99
CA VAL A 216 -18.25 22.37 -8.64
C VAL A 216 -18.78 21.14 -7.92
N ARG A 217 -19.70 21.30 -6.96
CA ARG A 217 -20.35 20.19 -6.26
C ARG A 217 -21.09 19.27 -7.23
N ILE A 218 -21.91 19.83 -8.13
CA ILE A 218 -22.64 19.09 -9.16
C ILE A 218 -21.67 18.38 -10.12
N ALA A 219 -20.56 19.01 -10.49
CA ALA A 219 -19.56 18.40 -11.35
C ALA A 219 -18.92 17.15 -10.69
N PHE A 220 -18.62 17.19 -9.38
CA PHE A 220 -18.15 16.04 -8.64
C PHE A 220 -19.20 14.92 -8.64
N GLU A 221 -20.46 15.22 -8.34
CA GLU A 221 -21.55 14.23 -8.35
C GLU A 221 -21.71 13.58 -9.72
N HIS A 222 -21.71 14.36 -10.80
CA HIS A 222 -21.82 13.85 -12.16
C HIS A 222 -20.66 12.92 -12.49
N HIS A 223 -19.43 13.31 -12.20
CA HIS A 223 -18.26 12.48 -12.47
C HIS A 223 -18.30 11.14 -11.71
N ILE A 224 -18.69 11.17 -10.42
CA ILE A 224 -18.86 9.93 -9.64
C ILE A 224 -19.90 9.03 -10.30
N ASN A 225 -21.05 9.58 -10.69
CA ASN A 225 -22.12 8.83 -11.32
C ASN A 225 -21.67 8.23 -12.68
N GLU A 226 -20.90 8.97 -13.47
CA GLU A 226 -20.32 8.46 -14.72
C GLU A 226 -19.39 7.28 -14.47
N VAL A 227 -18.48 7.39 -13.47
CA VAL A 227 -17.56 6.31 -13.11
C VAL A 227 -18.32 5.07 -12.60
N ILE A 228 -19.35 5.27 -11.76
CA ILE A 228 -20.20 4.18 -11.27
C ILE A 228 -20.93 3.51 -12.44
N ASN A 229 -21.56 4.29 -13.33
CA ASN A 229 -22.28 3.77 -14.48
C ASN A 229 -21.36 3.00 -15.45
N ALA A 230 -20.17 3.52 -15.71
CA ALA A 230 -19.18 2.82 -16.54
C ALA A 230 -18.78 1.46 -15.95
N ARG A 231 -18.57 1.39 -14.62
CA ARG A 231 -18.26 0.13 -13.92
C ARG A 231 -19.43 -0.84 -13.91
N LEU A 232 -20.66 -0.34 -13.72
CA LEU A 232 -21.88 -1.17 -13.77
C LEU A 232 -22.12 -1.73 -15.17
N GLN A 233 -21.94 -0.92 -16.23
CA GLN A 233 -22.05 -1.39 -17.61
C GLN A 233 -21.01 -2.46 -17.92
N SER A 234 -19.76 -2.30 -17.47
CA SER A 234 -18.72 -3.32 -17.61
C SER A 234 -19.07 -4.62 -16.88
N ALA A 235 -19.75 -4.54 -15.74
CA ALA A 235 -20.20 -5.71 -14.98
C ALA A 235 -21.43 -6.40 -15.55
N MET A 236 -22.31 -5.63 -16.23
CA MET A 236 -23.55 -6.16 -16.83
C MET A 236 -23.35 -6.81 -18.21
N HIS A 237 -22.22 -6.62 -18.85
CA HIS A 237 -21.85 -7.29 -20.10
C HIS A 237 -20.69 -8.28 -19.89
N PRO A 238 -20.91 -9.42 -19.23
CA PRO A 238 -19.89 -10.45 -19.03
C PRO A 238 -19.73 -11.36 -20.27
N SER A 239 -19.78 -10.83 -21.47
CA SER A 239 -19.54 -11.62 -22.67
C SER A 239 -18.25 -11.16 -23.33
N SER A 240 -17.27 -12.04 -23.21
CA SER A 240 -15.93 -12.09 -23.76
C SER A 240 -14.82 -11.66 -22.81
N TYR A 241 -14.15 -12.65 -22.22
CA TYR A 241 -12.79 -12.66 -21.66
C TYR A 241 -12.23 -11.29 -21.23
N PRO A 242 -12.01 -11.03 -19.93
CA PRO A 242 -11.36 -9.82 -19.46
C PRO A 242 -9.85 -9.92 -19.67
N GLY A 243 -9.43 -9.55 -20.82
CA GLY A 243 -8.04 -9.53 -21.18
C GLY A 243 -7.85 -8.91 -22.54
N LYS A 244 -8.11 -7.62 -22.69
CA LYS A 244 -7.45 -6.79 -23.71
C LYS A 244 -8.17 -5.50 -24.17
N GLN A 245 -9.25 -4.99 -23.55
CA GLN A 245 -9.92 -3.80 -24.12
C GLN A 245 -10.55 -2.85 -23.08
N ALA A 246 -9.95 -2.62 -21.94
CA ALA A 246 -10.44 -1.65 -20.97
C ALA A 246 -9.61 -0.34 -20.90
N GLU A 247 -8.82 -0.03 -21.91
CA GLU A 247 -8.01 1.19 -21.93
C GLU A 247 -8.19 2.10 -23.16
N GLU A 248 -9.19 1.86 -24.01
CA GLU A 248 -9.32 2.65 -25.24
C GLU A 248 -10.74 3.20 -25.54
N ALA A 249 -11.55 3.47 -24.53
CA ALA A 249 -12.84 4.12 -24.75
C ALA A 249 -13.01 5.35 -23.87
N ALA A 250 -12.77 6.50 -24.46
CA ALA A 250 -13.39 7.80 -24.24
C ALA A 250 -12.97 8.60 -22.99
N LEU A 251 -11.88 9.33 -23.14
CA LEU A 251 -11.79 10.69 -22.60
C LEU A 251 -11.74 11.68 -23.77
N PRO A 252 -12.44 12.81 -23.71
CA PRO A 252 -12.37 13.81 -24.79
C PRO A 252 -10.97 14.40 -24.92
N GLU A 253 -10.53 14.62 -26.16
CA GLU A 253 -9.17 15.01 -26.55
C GLU A 253 -8.62 16.31 -25.95
N SER A 254 -9.37 17.03 -25.12
CA SER A 254 -8.95 18.33 -24.57
C SER A 254 -8.37 18.32 -23.17
N ALA A 255 -8.26 17.15 -22.51
CA ALA A 255 -7.71 17.04 -21.15
C ALA A 255 -6.39 16.20 -21.07
N GLN A 256 -5.78 15.91 -22.21
CA GLN A 256 -4.66 14.92 -22.27
C GLN A 256 -3.25 15.51 -22.18
N SER A 257 -3.05 16.80 -21.88
CA SER A 257 -1.72 17.39 -22.08
C SER A 257 -0.84 17.62 -20.85
N LEU A 258 -1.21 17.22 -19.62
CA LEU A 258 -0.38 17.60 -18.46
C LEU A 258 -0.19 16.56 -17.34
N SER A 259 -0.36 15.25 -17.51
CA SER A 259 -0.15 14.37 -16.33
C SER A 259 0.33 12.94 -16.56
N ARG A 260 0.52 12.47 -17.78
CA ARG A 260 0.95 11.08 -18.00
C ARG A 260 2.46 10.89 -17.94
N GLU A 261 3.22 11.89 -18.34
CA GLU A 261 4.70 11.82 -18.35
C GLU A 261 5.35 12.10 -16.98
N GLU A 262 4.68 12.85 -16.09
CA GLU A 262 5.20 13.17 -14.75
C GLU A 262 5.03 12.05 -13.72
N ARG A 263 4.33 10.96 -14.02
CA ARG A 263 4.12 9.81 -13.11
C ARG A 263 4.96 8.58 -13.44
N ILE A 264 5.72 8.62 -14.51
CA ILE A 264 6.60 7.51 -14.91
C ILE A 264 7.98 7.81 -14.33
N VAL A 265 8.35 7.11 -13.27
CA VAL A 265 9.69 7.19 -12.66
C VAL A 265 10.45 5.94 -13.07
N THR A 266 11.24 6.05 -14.13
CA THR A 266 12.12 4.97 -14.56
C THR A 266 13.20 4.74 -13.50
N THR A 267 13.26 3.53 -12.96
CA THR A 267 14.22 3.14 -11.93
C THR A 267 15.60 2.83 -12.54
N GLU A 268 16.68 2.95 -11.73
CA GLU A 268 18.02 2.57 -12.17
C GLU A 268 18.08 1.09 -12.61
N GLU A 269 17.34 0.22 -11.94
CA GLU A 269 17.26 -1.21 -12.24
C GLU A 269 16.55 -1.50 -13.57
N GLU A 270 15.54 -0.71 -13.95
CA GLU A 270 14.90 -0.81 -15.27
C GLU A 270 15.84 -0.37 -16.39
N ILE A 271 16.62 0.68 -16.15
CA ILE A 271 17.66 1.14 -17.11
C ILE A 271 18.72 0.06 -17.27
N GLU A 272 19.20 -0.54 -16.19
CA GLU A 272 20.20 -1.60 -16.22
C GLU A 272 19.65 -2.86 -16.91
N GLY A 273 18.44 -3.29 -16.57
CA GLY A 273 17.73 -4.39 -17.22
C GLY A 273 17.55 -4.16 -18.73
N TYR A 274 17.18 -2.95 -19.14
CA TYR A 274 17.12 -2.57 -20.54
C TYR A 274 18.50 -2.69 -21.24
N HIS A 275 19.58 -2.25 -20.61
CA HIS A 275 20.92 -2.37 -21.17
C HIS A 275 21.35 -3.83 -21.33
N ILE A 276 20.99 -4.71 -20.40
CA ILE A 276 21.21 -6.16 -20.50
C ILE A 276 20.44 -6.73 -21.69
N VAL A 277 19.15 -6.44 -21.82
CA VAL A 277 18.35 -6.89 -22.96
C VAL A 277 18.92 -6.36 -24.28
N LYS A 278 19.30 -5.09 -24.35
CA LYS A 278 19.92 -4.48 -25.52
C LYS A 278 21.24 -5.16 -25.88
N ALA A 279 22.05 -5.56 -24.91
CA ALA A 279 23.29 -6.31 -25.12
C ALA A 279 23.01 -7.72 -25.69
N ILE A 280 21.99 -8.43 -25.18
CA ILE A 280 21.55 -9.75 -25.69
C ILE A 280 21.09 -9.64 -27.13
N MET A 281 20.33 -8.58 -27.46
CA MET A 281 19.73 -8.37 -28.77
C MET A 281 20.75 -7.96 -29.85
N ARG A 282 21.92 -7.42 -29.46
CA ARG A 282 22.99 -6.99 -30.37
C ARG A 282 23.50 -8.06 -31.33
N LYS A 283 23.25 -9.34 -30.99
CA LYS A 283 23.59 -10.48 -31.86
C LYS A 283 22.60 -10.73 -33.00
N VAL A 284 21.41 -10.13 -32.93
CA VAL A 284 20.28 -10.42 -33.86
C VAL A 284 19.78 -9.16 -34.56
N VAL A 285 19.81 -8.01 -33.90
CA VAL A 285 19.35 -6.72 -34.43
C VAL A 285 20.31 -5.58 -34.08
N ALA A 286 20.27 -4.51 -34.87
CA ALA A 286 21.03 -3.29 -34.55
C ALA A 286 20.51 -2.67 -33.24
N PRO A 287 21.42 -2.23 -32.34
CA PRO A 287 21.07 -1.72 -31.02
C PRO A 287 20.11 -0.52 -31.02
N GLU A 288 20.10 0.25 -32.08
CA GLU A 288 19.24 1.43 -32.29
C GLU A 288 17.76 1.06 -32.48
N ARG A 289 17.48 -0.17 -32.90
CA ARG A 289 16.14 -0.70 -33.08
C ARG A 289 15.49 -1.19 -31.78
N VAL A 290 16.28 -1.33 -30.70
CA VAL A 290 15.82 -1.76 -29.40
C VAL A 290 15.56 -0.53 -28.56
N VAL A 291 14.31 -0.24 -28.29
CA VAL A 291 13.85 0.99 -27.61
C VAL A 291 13.16 0.64 -26.31
N MET A 292 13.43 1.40 -25.26
CA MET A 292 12.77 1.32 -23.98
C MET A 292 11.57 2.26 -23.97
N ARG A 293 10.43 1.75 -23.46
CA ARG A 293 9.24 2.57 -23.18
C ARG A 293 8.69 2.19 -21.82
N ASP A 294 8.85 3.09 -20.90
CA ASP A 294 8.38 2.89 -19.52
C ASP A 294 6.89 3.23 -19.38
N THR A 295 6.20 2.49 -18.50
CA THR A 295 4.81 2.70 -18.14
C THR A 295 4.65 2.58 -16.63
N ILE A 296 3.52 2.97 -16.06
CA ILE A 296 3.25 2.91 -14.61
C ILE A 296 3.40 1.49 -14.04
N SER A 297 3.21 0.43 -14.83
CA SER A 297 3.16 -0.96 -14.35
C SER A 297 4.30 -1.84 -14.81
N TYR A 298 5.05 -1.47 -15.82
CA TYR A 298 6.22 -2.20 -16.34
C TYR A 298 7.03 -1.33 -17.29
N CYS A 299 8.32 -1.62 -17.40
CA CYS A 299 9.17 -1.05 -18.45
C CYS A 299 9.20 -1.99 -19.67
N GLY A 300 8.63 -1.55 -20.81
CA GLY A 300 8.59 -2.28 -22.05
C GLY A 300 9.87 -2.12 -22.85
N VAL A 301 10.43 -3.23 -23.38
CA VAL A 301 11.51 -3.20 -24.37
C VAL A 301 10.94 -3.63 -25.70
N LEU A 302 10.99 -2.73 -26.70
CA LEU A 302 10.28 -2.84 -27.97
C LEU A 302 11.26 -2.88 -29.14
N LEU A 303 10.87 -3.53 -30.22
CA LEU A 303 11.57 -3.46 -31.50
C LEU A 303 10.96 -2.31 -32.34
N ASP A 304 11.85 -1.44 -32.87
CA ASP A 304 11.51 -0.31 -33.74
C ASP A 304 10.50 0.69 -33.12
N ASP A 305 10.52 0.83 -31.80
CA ASP A 305 9.56 1.64 -31.02
C ASP A 305 8.08 1.28 -31.26
N ASN A 306 7.81 0.03 -31.61
CA ASN A 306 6.50 -0.46 -31.98
C ASN A 306 5.86 -1.30 -30.86
N ASN A 307 4.75 -0.82 -30.30
CA ASN A 307 4.00 -1.53 -29.24
C ASN A 307 3.49 -2.92 -29.66
N ARG A 308 3.40 -3.19 -30.97
CA ARG A 308 3.01 -4.50 -31.50
C ARG A 308 4.19 -5.47 -31.61
N LYS A 309 5.42 -5.01 -31.35
CA LYS A 309 6.64 -5.82 -31.42
C LYS A 309 7.41 -5.80 -30.08
N PRO A 310 6.79 -6.23 -28.97
CA PRO A 310 7.45 -6.26 -27.68
C PRO A 310 8.52 -7.38 -27.64
N ILE A 311 9.72 -7.04 -27.24
CA ILE A 311 10.81 -7.99 -27.02
C ILE A 311 10.61 -8.64 -25.64
N CYS A 312 10.40 -7.81 -24.61
CA CYS A 312 10.06 -8.23 -23.25
C CYS A 312 9.41 -7.09 -22.46
N ARG A 313 8.93 -7.41 -21.26
CA ARG A 313 8.54 -6.43 -20.24
C ARG A 313 9.27 -6.71 -18.94
N LEU A 314 9.79 -5.66 -18.34
CA LEU A 314 10.47 -5.68 -17.05
C LEU A 314 9.46 -5.19 -16.00
N HIS A 315 9.07 -6.05 -15.07
CA HIS A 315 8.17 -5.72 -13.98
C HIS A 315 9.02 -5.55 -12.70
N PHE A 316 9.65 -4.39 -12.55
CA PHE A 316 10.60 -4.08 -11.48
C PHE A 316 10.05 -3.06 -10.47
N ASN A 317 8.79 -2.67 -10.59
CA ASN A 317 8.12 -1.72 -9.69
C ASN A 317 7.97 -2.24 -8.25
N SER A 318 8.29 -3.50 -7.98
CA SER A 318 8.31 -4.07 -6.64
C SER A 318 9.76 -4.25 -6.16
N PRO A 319 10.15 -3.67 -5.01
CA PRO A 319 11.52 -3.81 -4.50
C PRO A 319 11.88 -5.24 -4.08
N SER A 320 10.91 -6.10 -3.83
CA SER A 320 11.12 -7.45 -3.29
C SER A 320 10.97 -8.59 -4.30
N VAL A 321 10.31 -8.38 -5.41
CA VAL A 321 10.07 -9.43 -6.41
C VAL A 321 10.08 -8.83 -7.82
N LYS A 322 10.99 -9.31 -8.65
CA LYS A 322 11.16 -8.87 -10.04
C LYS A 322 10.73 -9.97 -11.00
N TYR A 323 10.08 -9.59 -12.09
CA TYR A 323 9.71 -10.51 -13.15
C TYR A 323 10.16 -10.00 -14.51
N LEU A 324 10.71 -10.91 -15.32
CA LEU A 324 10.91 -10.75 -16.74
C LEU A 324 9.75 -11.41 -17.48
N GLU A 325 8.99 -10.69 -18.28
CA GLU A 325 7.97 -11.25 -19.15
C GLU A 325 8.55 -11.39 -20.57
N THR A 326 8.69 -12.63 -21.05
CA THR A 326 9.12 -12.96 -22.41
C THR A 326 7.91 -13.31 -23.28
N PHE A 327 8.03 -13.13 -24.60
CA PHE A 327 6.96 -13.44 -25.53
C PHE A 327 7.34 -14.62 -26.44
N ASP A 328 6.37 -15.47 -26.74
CA ASP A 328 6.52 -16.53 -27.75
C ASP A 328 6.19 -16.04 -29.17
N LEU A 329 6.31 -16.94 -30.16
CA LEU A 329 6.00 -16.67 -31.54
C LEU A 329 4.52 -16.29 -31.78
N ASN A 330 3.63 -16.62 -30.84
CA ASN A 330 2.20 -16.30 -30.89
C ASN A 330 1.89 -15.03 -30.06
N ARG A 331 2.92 -14.32 -29.60
CA ARG A 331 2.80 -13.11 -28.73
C ARG A 331 2.18 -13.38 -27.37
N SER A 332 2.18 -14.65 -26.90
CA SER A 332 1.76 -14.98 -25.56
C SER A 332 2.90 -14.68 -24.57
N GLY A 333 2.60 -13.93 -23.52
CA GLY A 333 3.57 -13.52 -22.51
C GLY A 333 3.71 -14.58 -21.41
N THR A 334 4.95 -14.92 -21.05
CA THR A 334 5.28 -15.78 -19.92
C THR A 334 6.14 -15.00 -18.91
N LYS A 335 5.69 -14.92 -17.66
CA LYS A 335 6.41 -14.23 -16.58
C LYS A 335 7.37 -15.18 -15.88
N HIS A 336 8.64 -14.78 -15.81
CA HIS A 336 9.70 -15.49 -15.12
C HIS A 336 10.14 -14.65 -13.92
N ARG A 337 10.12 -15.24 -12.74
CA ARG A 337 10.69 -14.59 -11.56
C ARG A 337 12.21 -14.58 -11.69
N ILE A 338 12.81 -13.41 -11.46
CA ILE A 338 14.27 -13.23 -11.44
C ILE A 338 14.69 -12.74 -10.04
N GLU A 339 15.81 -13.24 -9.56
CA GLU A 339 16.38 -12.88 -8.27
C GLU A 339 17.44 -11.78 -8.42
N ASP A 340 18.13 -11.79 -9.56
CA ASP A 340 19.17 -10.83 -9.94
C ASP A 340 18.97 -10.40 -11.39
N LEU A 341 19.40 -9.20 -11.77
CA LEU A 341 19.32 -8.68 -13.14
C LEU A 341 20.09 -9.57 -14.14
N ASN A 342 21.16 -10.23 -13.70
CA ASN A 342 21.91 -11.17 -14.53
C ASN A 342 21.07 -12.41 -14.92
N ASP A 343 19.99 -12.72 -14.20
CA ASP A 343 19.08 -13.81 -14.57
C ASP A 343 18.40 -13.58 -15.92
N ILE A 344 18.35 -12.34 -16.40
CA ILE A 344 17.86 -11.98 -17.73
C ILE A 344 18.64 -12.74 -18.82
N PHE A 345 19.97 -12.98 -18.62
CA PHE A 345 20.77 -13.74 -19.55
C PHE A 345 20.34 -15.21 -19.68
N LYS A 346 19.72 -15.82 -18.66
CA LYS A 346 19.17 -17.17 -18.72
C LYS A 346 18.05 -17.31 -19.76
N HIS A 347 17.40 -16.20 -20.09
CA HIS A 347 16.29 -16.12 -21.05
C HIS A 347 16.72 -15.54 -22.42
N ALA A 348 18.02 -15.41 -22.66
CA ALA A 348 18.56 -14.80 -23.88
C ALA A 348 18.06 -15.43 -25.19
N ASP A 349 17.87 -16.77 -25.20
CA ASP A 349 17.43 -17.48 -26.40
C ASP A 349 15.93 -17.22 -26.67
N ALA A 350 15.09 -17.14 -25.63
CA ALA A 350 13.69 -16.75 -25.74
C ALA A 350 13.53 -15.33 -26.26
N LEU A 351 14.34 -14.38 -25.74
CA LEU A 351 14.36 -13.00 -26.20
C LEU A 351 14.75 -12.86 -27.68
N ARG A 352 15.73 -13.67 -28.14
CA ARG A 352 16.16 -13.64 -29.54
C ARG A 352 15.13 -14.29 -30.48
N ALA A 353 14.47 -15.36 -30.03
CA ALA A 353 13.53 -16.11 -30.86
C ALA A 353 12.34 -15.25 -31.32
N VAL A 354 11.89 -14.29 -30.49
CA VAL A 354 10.75 -13.42 -30.82
C VAL A 354 11.03 -12.50 -32.02
N ILE A 355 12.30 -12.12 -32.23
CA ILE A 355 12.69 -11.28 -33.38
C ILE A 355 12.46 -11.99 -34.72
N GLY A 356 12.77 -13.30 -34.78
CA GLY A 356 12.54 -14.10 -35.95
C GLY A 356 11.08 -14.17 -36.42
N ALA A 357 10.13 -13.94 -35.48
CA ALA A 357 8.71 -13.79 -35.82
C ALA A 357 8.39 -12.42 -36.42
N TYR A 358 9.04 -11.35 -35.88
CA TYR A 358 8.75 -9.98 -36.32
C TYR A 358 9.41 -9.59 -37.66
N GLU A 359 10.43 -10.31 -38.10
CA GLU A 359 11.10 -10.07 -39.38
C GLU A 359 10.53 -10.92 -40.54
N ARG A 360 9.62 -11.85 -40.24
CA ARG A 360 8.89 -12.65 -41.24
C ARG A 360 7.53 -12.05 -41.63
N GLU A 361 7.05 -11.06 -40.89
CA GLU A 361 5.87 -10.24 -41.21
C GLU A 361 6.30 -8.98 -42.00
#